data_97deb3c94251a5c471d64bb8d9f19f75
#
_entry.id   97deb3c94251a5c471d64bb8d9f19f75
#
_cell.length_a   1.000
_cell.length_b   1.000
_cell.length_c   1.000
_cell.angle_alpha   90.00
_cell.angle_beta   90.00
_cell.angle_gamma   90.00
#
_symmetry.space_group_name_H-M   'P 1'
#
loop_
_entity.id
_entity.type
_entity.pdbx_description
1 polymer ?
#
loop_
_entity_poly.entity_id
_entity_poly.type
_entity_poly.pdbx_seq_one_letter_code
_entity_poly.pdbx_strand_id
1 'polypeptide(L)'
;MKLLPIFATCAALVFAPLAIAEHHADHGAMKQQTVVDIAVGNPDFSTLVAALKAAGLVDTLSGAGPFTVFAPTNAAFAKLPAGTLDNLLKPENKAQLTAILTYHVVAGKVLAADVVKLTSAKTVQGGEVAISVNGGAVKVDGANVVSTDIVGSNGVIHVIDSVIMPK
;
A
#
# COMPACT_ATOMS: atom_id res chain seq x y z
N MET A 1 74.72 41.43 16.94
CA MET A 1 75.08 40.51 18.00
C MET A 1 73.89 39.69 18.41
N LYS A 2 73.94 38.49 17.94
CA LYS A 2 73.39 37.28 18.58
C LYS A 2 71.83 37.21 18.61
N LEU A 3 71.33 36.38 17.93
CA LEU A 3 71.27 34.96 17.70
C LEU A 3 69.84 34.52 17.83
N LEU A 4 69.38 33.99 16.77
CA LEU A 4 68.27 33.01 16.70
C LEU A 4 68.47 31.85 17.67
N PRO A 5 67.48 31.09 17.95
CA PRO A 5 66.99 30.03 17.09
C PRO A 5 65.45 29.94 17.07
N ILE A 6 64.86 29.71 15.92
CA ILE A 6 64.58 28.41 15.26
C ILE A 6 64.21 27.33 16.29
N PHE A 7 63.02 26.93 16.24
CA PHE A 7 62.60 25.54 16.33
C PHE A 7 61.11 25.54 16.01
N ALA A 8 60.87 25.07 14.90
CA ALA A 8 60.65 23.67 14.63
C ALA A 8 59.24 23.26 14.99
N THR A 9 58.55 23.16 13.94
CA THR A 9 57.87 21.91 13.58
C THR A 9 57.18 21.19 14.71
N CYS A 10 55.92 21.27 14.74
CA CYS A 10 55.19 20.08 14.98
C CYS A 10 54.00 20.07 14.01
N ALA A 11 54.25 19.41 12.93
CA ALA A 11 53.19 18.86 12.15
C ALA A 11 52.44 17.84 13.00
N ALA A 12 51.47 18.27 13.73
CA ALA A 12 50.45 17.36 14.24
C ALA A 12 49.51 17.06 13.05
N LEU A 13 49.82 16.00 12.41
CA LEU A 13 48.81 15.28 11.65
C LEU A 13 47.74 14.88 12.65
N VAL A 14 46.77 15.68 12.79
CA VAL A 14 45.51 15.24 13.35
C VAL A 14 44.87 14.41 12.26
N PHE A 15 45.17 13.16 12.33
CA PHE A 15 44.38 12.14 11.70
C PHE A 15 43.00 12.23 12.37
N ALA A 16 42.14 12.99 11.79
CA ALA A 16 40.73 12.90 12.13
C ALA A 16 40.32 11.49 11.76
N PRO A 17 39.86 10.68 12.71
CA PRO A 17 39.18 9.48 12.31
C PRO A 17 38.00 9.94 11.47
N LEU A 18 37.95 9.46 10.27
CA LEU A 18 36.73 9.44 9.50
C LEU A 18 35.73 8.68 10.38
N ALA A 19 35.01 9.40 11.21
CA ALA A 19 33.78 8.88 11.72
C ALA A 19 32.93 8.70 10.50
N ILE A 20 32.94 7.52 9.99
CA ILE A 20 31.82 7.01 9.22
C ILE A 20 30.66 7.12 10.17
N ALA A 21 30.04 8.26 10.15
CA ALA A 21 28.69 8.34 10.62
C ALA A 21 27.95 7.38 9.70
N GLU A 22 27.83 6.17 10.17
CA GLU A 22 26.74 5.30 9.80
C GLU A 22 25.51 6.08 10.15
N HIS A 23 25.14 6.96 9.25
CA HIS A 23 23.84 7.52 9.24
C HIS A 23 22.93 6.38 8.86
N HIS A 24 22.59 5.65 9.88
CA HIS A 24 21.21 5.30 9.96
C HIS A 24 20.47 6.63 10.00
N ALA A 25 20.21 7.16 8.86
CA ALA A 25 19.23 8.18 8.68
C ALA A 25 17.88 7.54 8.98
N ASP A 26 17.74 7.16 10.20
CA ASP A 26 16.49 6.88 10.86
C ASP A 26 15.96 8.21 11.39
N HIS A 27 15.96 9.15 10.50
CA HIS A 27 15.31 10.42 10.71
C HIS A 27 14.11 10.44 9.85
N GLY A 28 12.96 10.09 10.43
CA GLY A 28 11.74 10.81 10.12
C GLY A 28 11.49 11.24 8.67
N ALA A 29 12.22 10.73 7.70
CA ALA A 29 11.64 10.44 6.43
C ALA A 29 10.55 9.46 6.80
N MET A 30 9.31 9.94 6.90
CA MET A 30 8.15 9.07 6.87
C MET A 30 8.45 8.14 5.73
N LYS A 31 8.85 6.91 6.08
CA LYS A 31 9.02 5.83 5.14
C LYS A 31 7.71 5.84 4.42
N GLN A 32 7.70 6.31 3.20
CA GLN A 32 6.45 6.48 2.48
C GLN A 32 5.92 5.07 2.30
N GLN A 33 5.06 4.69 3.24
CA GLN A 33 4.48 3.36 3.26
C GLN A 33 3.67 3.19 1.99
N THR A 34 3.98 2.16 1.25
CA THR A 34 3.15 1.78 0.11
C THR A 34 1.78 1.32 0.60
N VAL A 35 0.81 1.27 -0.29
CA VAL A 35 -0.51 0.71 0.05
C VAL A 35 -0.41 -0.70 0.63
N VAL A 36 0.60 -1.48 0.21
CA VAL A 36 0.87 -2.82 0.74
C VAL A 36 1.43 -2.76 2.16
N ASP A 37 2.37 -1.85 2.43
CA ASP A 37 2.96 -1.70 3.77
C ASP A 37 1.89 -1.30 4.79
N ILE A 38 0.98 -0.41 4.41
CA ILE A 38 -0.16 0.00 5.24
C ILE A 38 -1.07 -1.19 5.52
N ALA A 39 -1.37 -2.00 4.50
CA ALA A 39 -2.20 -3.19 4.65
C ALA A 39 -1.52 -4.24 5.56
N VAL A 40 -0.22 -4.45 5.42
CA VAL A 40 0.56 -5.37 6.27
C VAL A 40 0.62 -4.91 7.72
N GLY A 41 0.70 -3.60 7.93
CA GLY A 41 0.73 -3.00 9.27
C GLY A 41 -0.62 -3.03 10.02
N ASN A 42 -1.70 -3.38 9.34
CA ASN A 42 -3.03 -3.38 9.94
C ASN A 42 -3.57 -4.83 10.06
N PRO A 43 -3.89 -5.30 11.29
CA PRO A 43 -4.39 -6.65 11.51
C PRO A 43 -5.73 -6.94 10.83
N ASP A 44 -6.53 -5.90 10.54
CA ASP A 44 -7.82 -6.05 9.86
C ASP A 44 -7.69 -6.50 8.41
N PHE A 45 -6.51 -6.37 7.83
CA PHE A 45 -6.23 -6.76 6.44
C PHE A 45 -5.37 -8.03 6.34
N SER A 46 -5.21 -8.78 7.42
CA SER A 46 -4.39 -9.98 7.43
C SER A 46 -4.79 -11.00 6.36
N THR A 47 -6.08 -11.21 6.15
CA THR A 47 -6.63 -12.08 5.11
C THR A 47 -6.34 -11.53 3.71
N LEU A 48 -6.50 -10.24 3.50
CA LEU A 48 -6.17 -9.58 2.24
C LEU A 48 -4.68 -9.72 1.90
N VAL A 49 -3.81 -9.50 2.89
CA VAL A 49 -2.35 -9.64 2.72
C VAL A 49 -1.97 -11.08 2.38
N ALA A 50 -2.59 -12.07 3.03
CA ALA A 50 -2.39 -13.47 2.69
C ALA A 50 -2.81 -13.78 1.25
N ALA A 51 -3.95 -13.24 0.81
CA ALA A 51 -4.45 -13.37 -0.55
C ALA A 51 -3.51 -12.70 -1.58
N LEU A 52 -3.01 -11.49 -1.28
CA LEU A 52 -2.05 -10.79 -2.14
C LEU A 52 -0.74 -11.56 -2.30
N LYS A 53 -0.24 -12.16 -1.22
CA LYS A 53 0.96 -13.01 -1.24
C LYS A 53 0.72 -14.29 -2.06
N ALA A 54 -0.41 -14.94 -1.88
CA ALA A 54 -0.79 -16.15 -2.62
C ALA A 54 -0.93 -15.87 -4.12
N ALA A 55 -1.50 -14.72 -4.49
CA ALA A 55 -1.64 -14.28 -5.86
C ALA A 55 -0.32 -13.79 -6.48
N GLY A 56 0.68 -13.42 -5.67
CA GLY A 56 1.93 -12.82 -6.14
C GLY A 56 1.78 -11.35 -6.59
N LEU A 57 0.80 -10.65 -6.06
CA LEU A 57 0.51 -9.25 -6.43
C LEU A 57 1.17 -8.21 -5.53
N VAL A 58 1.88 -8.64 -4.50
CA VAL A 58 2.56 -7.76 -3.54
C VAL A 58 3.52 -6.82 -4.27
N ASP A 59 4.37 -7.36 -5.14
CA ASP A 59 5.36 -6.59 -5.89
C ASP A 59 4.68 -5.64 -6.90
N THR A 60 3.61 -6.09 -7.54
CA THR A 60 2.84 -5.28 -8.48
C THR A 60 2.22 -4.08 -7.79
N LEU A 61 1.64 -4.27 -6.62
CA LEU A 61 1.00 -3.20 -5.85
C LEU A 61 1.98 -2.35 -5.04
N SER A 62 3.21 -2.82 -4.87
CA SER A 62 4.33 -2.04 -4.30
C SER A 62 5.04 -1.19 -5.36
N GLY A 63 4.73 -1.41 -6.64
CA GLY A 63 5.32 -0.70 -7.77
C GLY A 63 4.96 0.78 -7.82
N ALA A 64 5.65 1.49 -8.71
CA ALA A 64 5.41 2.89 -8.96
C ALA A 64 4.13 3.06 -9.79
N GLY A 65 3.13 3.64 -9.20
CA GLY A 65 1.93 4.05 -9.93
C GLY A 65 0.95 4.63 -8.93
N PRO A 66 0.10 5.54 -9.27
CA PRO A 66 -1.01 5.78 -8.39
C PRO A 66 -2.00 4.63 -8.52
N PHE A 67 -2.23 3.92 -7.42
CA PHE A 67 -3.26 2.89 -7.32
C PHE A 67 -4.30 3.27 -6.28
N THR A 68 -5.55 2.92 -6.53
CA THR A 68 -6.61 2.96 -5.53
C THR A 68 -6.99 1.54 -5.19
N VAL A 69 -6.81 1.16 -3.95
CA VAL A 69 -7.07 -0.20 -3.47
C VAL A 69 -8.32 -0.20 -2.61
N PHE A 70 -9.32 -0.95 -3.01
CA PHE A 70 -10.47 -1.24 -2.17
C PHE A 70 -10.14 -2.44 -1.29
N ALA A 71 -9.77 -2.17 -0.04
CA ALA A 71 -9.31 -3.19 0.90
C ALA A 71 -10.49 -3.74 1.72
N PRO A 72 -10.91 -4.98 1.47
CA PRO A 72 -11.89 -5.64 2.31
C PRO A 72 -11.26 -6.04 3.65
N THR A 73 -12.00 -5.83 4.73
CA THR A 73 -11.57 -6.25 6.07
C THR A 73 -11.71 -7.77 6.24
N ASN A 74 -11.12 -8.32 7.30
CA ASN A 74 -11.33 -9.72 7.66
C ASN A 74 -12.82 -10.05 7.84
N ALA A 75 -13.60 -9.13 8.39
CA ALA A 75 -15.04 -9.25 8.50
C ALA A 75 -15.74 -9.30 7.14
N ALA A 76 -15.21 -8.60 6.13
CA ALA A 76 -15.71 -8.67 4.76
C ALA A 76 -15.51 -10.07 4.15
N PHE A 77 -14.38 -10.67 4.38
CA PHE A 77 -14.12 -12.06 3.97
C PHE A 77 -14.99 -13.07 4.71
N ALA A 78 -15.30 -12.80 5.99
CA ALA A 78 -16.20 -13.66 6.77
C ALA A 78 -17.64 -13.68 6.25
N LYS A 79 -18.04 -12.67 5.47
CA LYS A 79 -19.35 -12.64 4.80
C LYS A 79 -19.42 -13.55 3.57
N LEU A 80 -18.28 -13.99 3.06
CA LEU A 80 -18.25 -14.95 1.97
C LEU A 80 -18.77 -16.32 2.42
N PRO A 81 -19.37 -17.11 1.52
CA PRO A 81 -19.76 -18.47 1.83
C PRO A 81 -18.58 -19.28 2.39
N ALA A 82 -18.86 -20.12 3.37
CA ALA A 82 -17.84 -20.97 3.99
C ALA A 82 -17.10 -21.81 2.94
N GLY A 83 -15.76 -21.78 3.00
CA GLY A 83 -14.90 -22.48 2.06
C GLY A 83 -14.58 -21.72 0.75
N THR A 84 -15.26 -20.60 0.48
CA THR A 84 -14.95 -19.79 -0.72
C THR A 84 -13.54 -19.22 -0.64
N LEU A 85 -13.17 -18.66 0.51
CA LEU A 85 -11.84 -18.11 0.73
C LEU A 85 -10.76 -19.20 0.62
N ASP A 86 -10.97 -20.33 1.28
CA ASP A 86 -10.05 -21.47 1.24
C ASP A 86 -9.89 -22.00 -0.18
N ASN A 87 -10.97 -22.03 -0.95
CA ASN A 87 -10.91 -22.40 -2.36
C ASN A 87 -10.12 -21.40 -3.19
N LEU A 88 -10.33 -20.10 -2.98
CA LEU A 88 -9.60 -19.03 -3.68
C LEU A 88 -8.10 -19.01 -3.37
N LEU A 89 -7.73 -19.40 -2.14
CA LEU A 89 -6.34 -19.48 -1.72
C LEU A 89 -5.60 -20.70 -2.29
N LYS A 90 -6.31 -21.66 -2.88
CA LYS A 90 -5.69 -22.81 -3.51
C LYS A 90 -4.90 -22.39 -4.74
N PRO A 91 -3.73 -23.01 -4.98
CA PRO A 91 -2.92 -22.70 -6.16
C PRO A 91 -3.65 -22.94 -7.49
N GLU A 92 -4.61 -23.87 -7.50
CA GLU A 92 -5.48 -24.16 -8.65
C GLU A 92 -6.35 -22.97 -9.04
N ASN A 93 -6.78 -22.18 -8.06
CA ASN A 93 -7.66 -21.04 -8.22
C ASN A 93 -6.93 -19.69 -8.19
N LYS A 94 -5.59 -19.72 -8.27
CA LYS A 94 -4.76 -18.51 -8.26
C LYS A 94 -5.21 -17.49 -9.31
N ALA A 95 -5.60 -17.93 -10.48
CA ALA A 95 -6.08 -17.05 -11.55
C ALA A 95 -7.37 -16.31 -11.14
N GLN A 96 -8.31 -16.99 -10.48
CA GLN A 96 -9.53 -16.37 -9.97
C GLN A 96 -9.23 -15.40 -8.83
N LEU A 97 -8.34 -15.78 -7.91
CA LEU A 97 -7.90 -14.91 -6.83
C LEU A 97 -7.25 -13.64 -7.38
N THR A 98 -6.37 -13.79 -8.37
CA THR A 98 -5.73 -12.66 -9.05
C THR A 98 -6.76 -11.76 -9.71
N ALA A 99 -7.74 -12.32 -10.41
CA ALA A 99 -8.80 -11.55 -11.04
C ALA A 99 -9.64 -10.77 -10.03
N ILE A 100 -10.00 -11.38 -8.90
CA ILE A 100 -10.73 -10.72 -7.82
C ILE A 100 -9.87 -9.58 -7.23
N LEU A 101 -8.61 -9.85 -6.90
CA LEU A 101 -7.73 -8.86 -6.29
C LEU A 101 -7.45 -7.68 -7.23
N THR A 102 -7.23 -7.93 -8.52
CA THR A 102 -7.04 -6.87 -9.52
C THR A 102 -8.34 -6.10 -9.80
N TYR A 103 -9.50 -6.72 -9.58
CA TYR A 103 -10.79 -6.04 -9.62
C TYR A 103 -10.98 -5.08 -8.43
N HIS A 104 -10.35 -5.35 -7.29
CA HIS A 104 -10.31 -4.44 -6.14
C HIS A 104 -9.32 -3.28 -6.29
N VAL A 105 -8.53 -3.28 -7.36
CA VAL A 105 -7.54 -2.24 -7.63
C VAL A 105 -7.97 -1.40 -8.81
N VAL A 106 -8.11 -0.11 -8.58
CA VAL A 106 -8.41 0.87 -9.63
C VAL A 106 -7.11 1.53 -10.07
N ALA A 107 -6.91 1.66 -11.37
CA ALA A 107 -5.80 2.39 -11.94
C ALA A 107 -6.00 3.89 -11.73
N GLY A 108 -5.05 4.53 -11.05
CA GLY A 108 -5.10 5.94 -10.72
C GLY A 108 -5.34 6.21 -9.24
N LYS A 109 -5.03 7.43 -8.81
CA LYS A 109 -5.31 7.90 -7.45
C LYS A 109 -6.70 8.52 -7.42
N VAL A 110 -7.64 7.82 -6.83
CA VAL A 110 -9.00 8.30 -6.64
C VAL A 110 -9.23 8.54 -5.15
N LEU A 111 -9.35 9.79 -4.76
CA LEU A 111 -9.70 10.18 -3.40
C LEU A 111 -11.21 10.08 -3.17
N ALA A 112 -11.64 10.06 -1.91
CA ALA A 112 -13.06 10.04 -1.57
C ALA A 112 -13.84 11.18 -2.24
N ALA A 113 -13.24 12.36 -2.31
CA ALA A 113 -13.84 13.52 -2.99
C ALA A 113 -14.05 13.33 -4.50
N ASP A 114 -13.23 12.48 -5.11
CA ASP A 114 -13.35 12.12 -6.52
C ASP A 114 -14.29 10.93 -6.71
N VAL A 115 -14.20 9.93 -5.81
CA VAL A 115 -15.09 8.75 -5.80
C VAL A 115 -16.56 9.17 -5.77
N VAL A 116 -16.91 10.18 -4.98
CA VAL A 116 -18.32 10.65 -4.89
C VAL A 116 -18.84 11.31 -6.17
N LYS A 117 -17.95 11.68 -7.07
CA LYS A 117 -18.30 12.28 -8.38
C LYS A 117 -18.36 11.26 -9.51
N LEU A 118 -17.78 10.07 -9.27
CA LEU A 118 -17.73 9.01 -10.25
C LEU A 118 -18.92 8.06 -10.08
N THR A 119 -19.43 7.59 -11.18
CA THR A 119 -20.46 6.53 -11.22
C THR A 119 -19.85 5.17 -11.50
N SER A 120 -18.64 5.14 -12.02
CA SER A 120 -17.85 3.92 -12.21
C SER A 120 -16.35 4.26 -12.20
N ALA A 121 -15.54 3.26 -11.92
CA ALA A 121 -14.08 3.37 -12.01
C ALA A 121 -13.50 2.12 -12.70
N LYS A 122 -12.51 2.35 -13.56
CA LYS A 122 -11.85 1.28 -14.29
C LYS A 122 -10.83 0.58 -13.41
N THR A 123 -10.96 -0.73 -13.30
CA THR A 123 -10.06 -1.57 -12.52
C THR A 123 -8.82 -1.99 -13.32
N VAL A 124 -7.78 -2.41 -12.62
CA VAL A 124 -6.55 -2.96 -13.22
C VAL A 124 -6.85 -4.24 -14.00
N GLN A 125 -7.88 -4.99 -13.59
CA GLN A 125 -8.35 -6.18 -14.31
C GLN A 125 -8.92 -5.85 -15.69
N GLY A 126 -9.34 -4.59 -15.92
CA GLY A 126 -9.98 -4.14 -17.16
C GLY A 126 -11.49 -4.00 -17.09
N GLY A 127 -12.11 -4.49 -16.02
CA GLY A 127 -13.53 -4.27 -15.73
C GLY A 127 -13.79 -2.90 -15.12
N GLU A 128 -15.04 -2.59 -14.88
CA GLU A 128 -15.48 -1.38 -14.17
C GLU A 128 -16.22 -1.76 -12.90
N VAL A 129 -15.91 -1.06 -11.82
CA VAL A 129 -16.68 -1.12 -10.58
C VAL A 129 -17.70 0.00 -10.56
N ALA A 130 -18.95 -0.33 -10.24
CA ALA A 130 -19.99 0.67 -10.08
C ALA A 130 -19.81 1.40 -8.75
N ILE A 131 -19.82 2.71 -8.80
CA ILE A 131 -19.76 3.57 -7.62
C ILE A 131 -21.10 4.24 -7.43
N SER A 132 -21.64 4.17 -6.25
CA SER A 132 -22.88 4.86 -5.88
C SER A 132 -22.71 5.60 -4.55
N VAL A 133 -23.28 6.77 -4.48
CA VAL A 133 -23.26 7.59 -3.27
C VAL A 133 -24.70 7.78 -2.78
N ASN A 134 -24.94 7.32 -1.56
CA ASN A 134 -26.26 7.44 -0.94
C ASN A 134 -26.11 8.14 0.42
N GLY A 135 -26.62 9.36 0.54
CA GLY A 135 -26.64 10.07 1.80
C GLY A 135 -25.26 10.33 2.44
N GLY A 136 -24.20 10.45 1.63
CA GLY A 136 -22.81 10.61 2.10
C GLY A 136 -22.05 9.29 2.30
N ALA A 137 -22.72 8.15 2.21
CA ALA A 137 -22.06 6.84 2.20
C ALA A 137 -21.70 6.44 0.77
N VAL A 138 -20.45 6.07 0.57
CA VAL A 138 -19.96 5.56 -0.71
C VAL A 138 -20.11 4.05 -0.74
N LYS A 139 -20.65 3.55 -1.84
CA LYS A 139 -20.72 2.11 -2.13
C LYS A 139 -19.99 1.82 -3.43
N VAL A 140 -19.26 0.74 -3.43
CA VAL A 140 -18.52 0.25 -4.59
C VAL A 140 -19.01 -1.16 -4.89
N ASP A 141 -19.69 -1.32 -6.01
CA ASP A 141 -20.32 -2.57 -6.47
C ASP A 141 -21.15 -3.30 -5.37
N GLY A 142 -21.84 -2.51 -4.53
CA GLY A 142 -22.65 -3.01 -3.43
C GLY A 142 -21.94 -3.11 -2.07
N ALA A 143 -20.61 -3.03 -2.02
CA ALA A 143 -19.86 -2.95 -0.78
C ALA A 143 -19.87 -1.52 -0.22
N ASN A 144 -20.08 -1.37 1.08
CA ASN A 144 -19.98 -0.05 1.70
C ASN A 144 -18.53 0.29 1.97
N VAL A 145 -18.16 1.53 1.68
CA VAL A 145 -16.86 2.08 2.10
C VAL A 145 -16.96 2.53 3.54
N VAL A 146 -16.20 1.88 4.42
CA VAL A 146 -16.20 2.13 5.86
C VAL A 146 -15.20 3.21 6.25
N SER A 147 -14.09 3.25 5.55
CA SER A 147 -13.04 4.25 5.75
C SER A 147 -12.44 4.64 4.41
N THR A 148 -12.14 5.91 4.26
CA THR A 148 -11.60 6.48 3.04
C THR A 148 -10.25 7.15 3.29
N ASP A 149 -9.54 7.43 2.19
CA ASP A 149 -8.36 8.29 2.18
C ASP A 149 -7.20 7.86 3.10
N ILE A 150 -6.97 6.56 3.22
CA ILE A 150 -5.71 6.06 3.78
C ILE A 150 -4.65 6.19 2.68
N VAL A 151 -3.93 7.31 2.73
CA VAL A 151 -2.96 7.66 1.67
C VAL A 151 -1.65 6.95 1.90
N GLY A 152 -1.26 6.14 0.92
CA GLY A 152 0.08 5.56 0.80
C GLY A 152 0.94 6.36 -0.19
N SER A 153 2.22 6.01 -0.27
CA SER A 153 3.18 6.67 -1.16
C SER A 153 2.87 6.45 -2.64
N ASN A 154 2.33 5.30 -2.97
CA ASN A 154 2.01 4.88 -4.32
C ASN A 154 0.51 4.72 -4.59
N GLY A 155 -0.35 5.19 -3.69
CA GLY A 155 -1.79 5.10 -3.90
C GLY A 155 -2.63 5.43 -2.67
N VAL A 156 -3.89 5.07 -2.73
CA VAL A 156 -4.89 5.30 -1.68
C VAL A 156 -5.61 3.99 -1.38
N ILE A 157 -5.92 3.77 -0.13
CA ILE A 157 -6.73 2.64 0.31
C ILE A 157 -8.09 3.15 0.77
N HIS A 158 -9.13 2.52 0.27
CA HIS A 158 -10.49 2.64 0.76
C HIS A 158 -10.91 1.32 1.40
N VAL A 159 -11.32 1.36 2.64
CA VAL A 159 -11.73 0.17 3.38
C VAL A 159 -13.18 -0.15 3.09
N ILE A 160 -13.45 -1.36 2.68
CA ILE A 160 -14.80 -1.84 2.37
C ILE A 160 -15.22 -2.99 3.29
N ASP A 161 -16.51 -3.08 3.55
CA ASP A 161 -17.12 -4.06 4.46
C ASP A 161 -17.55 -5.36 3.77
N SER A 162 -17.35 -5.46 2.47
CA SER A 162 -17.72 -6.63 1.68
C SER A 162 -16.74 -6.81 0.51
N VAL A 163 -16.49 -8.06 0.14
CA VAL A 163 -15.65 -8.39 -1.01
C VAL A 163 -16.46 -8.18 -2.29
N ILE A 164 -15.92 -7.40 -3.21
CA ILE A 164 -16.51 -7.21 -4.55
C ILE A 164 -16.02 -8.33 -5.48
N MET A 165 -16.92 -8.89 -6.25
CA MET A 165 -16.59 -9.94 -7.20
C MET A 165 -16.86 -9.47 -8.62
N PRO A 166 -15.95 -9.75 -9.57
CA PRO A 166 -16.20 -9.46 -10.96
C PRO A 166 -17.39 -10.32 -11.45
N LYS A 167 -18.24 -9.70 -12.24
CA LYS A 167 -19.40 -10.37 -12.88
C LYS A 167 -18.98 -11.16 -14.09
#